data_ce26f5acbdb59343bd662a6eac191e58
#
_entry.id   ce26f5acbdb59343bd662a6eac191e58
#
_cell.length_a   1.000
_cell.length_b   1.000
_cell.length_c   1.000
_cell.angle_alpha   90.00
_cell.angle_beta   90.00
_cell.angle_gamma   90.00
#
_symmetry.space_group_name_H-M   'P 1'
#
loop_
_entity.id
_entity.type
_entity.pdbx_description
1 polymer ?
#
loop_
_entity_poly.entity_id
_entity_poly.type
_entity_poly.pdbx_seq_one_letter_code
_entity_poly.pdbx_strand_id
1 'polypeptide(L)'
;MLVGSVMTVKTFDVLDLVNMVAAQHEWDLWFDSGSGDDREVIFAKKGKVTKEITVEFDFTGRIERSEYRRNGKWFERHHVTTDVTTADVHIATLNLFKR
;
A
#
# COMPACT_ATOMS: atom_id res chain seq x y z
N MET A 1 33.02 16.78 -0.46
CA MET A 1 32.21 16.59 -0.29
C MET A 1 31.35 16.54 -0.11
N LEU A 2 31.11 16.18 0.07
CA LEU A 2 30.19 16.04 0.39
C LEU A 2 29.39 15.96 0.83
N VAL A 3 29.54 15.77 0.59
CA VAL A 3 28.88 15.96 1.84
C VAL A 3 27.50 16.54 1.69
N GLY A 4 27.42 17.55 0.97
CA GLY A 4 26.12 18.14 0.72
C GLY A 4 25.11 17.17 0.18
N SER A 5 25.55 16.22 -0.61
CA SER A 5 24.67 15.23 -1.17
C SER A 5 24.02 14.34 -0.11
N VAL A 6 24.70 14.18 1.00
CA VAL A 6 24.15 13.39 2.10
C VAL A 6 22.87 13.99 2.62
N MET A 7 22.79 15.30 2.58
CA MET A 7 21.63 16.02 3.09
C MET A 7 20.41 15.84 2.21
N THR A 8 20.60 15.34 1.01
CA THR A 8 19.51 15.15 0.07
C THR A 8 18.99 13.73 0.05
N VAL A 9 19.43 12.89 0.96
CA VAL A 9 18.92 11.52 1.01
C VAL A 9 17.43 11.57 1.29
N LYS A 10 16.69 11.06 0.33
CA LYS A 10 15.25 11.01 0.46
C LYS A 10 14.86 9.87 1.37
N THR A 11 14.02 10.15 2.34
CA THR A 11 13.44 9.13 3.18
C THR A 11 12.31 8.47 2.42
N PHE A 12 12.39 7.18 2.24
CA PHE A 12 11.28 6.41 1.69
C PHE A 12 10.15 6.39 2.71
N ASP A 13 8.97 6.81 2.31
CA ASP A 13 7.81 6.56 3.12
C ASP A 13 7.15 5.24 2.68
N VAL A 14 6.17 4.80 3.46
CA VAL A 14 5.51 3.52 3.20
C VAL A 14 4.74 3.56 1.89
N LEU A 15 4.17 4.70 1.54
CA LEU A 15 3.46 4.84 0.28
C LEU A 15 4.39 4.64 -0.92
N ASP A 16 5.61 5.19 -0.86
CA ASP A 16 6.59 4.98 -1.92
C ASP A 16 6.89 3.49 -2.10
N LEU A 17 7.03 2.77 -1.00
CA LEU A 17 7.26 1.33 -1.04
C LEU A 17 6.08 0.59 -1.66
N VAL A 18 4.87 0.94 -1.25
CA VAL A 18 3.65 0.32 -1.78
C VAL A 18 3.56 0.57 -3.29
N ASN A 19 3.79 1.80 -3.73
CA ASN A 19 3.75 2.14 -5.15
C ASN A 19 4.80 1.37 -5.95
N MET A 20 5.99 1.22 -5.40
CA MET A 20 7.06 0.48 -6.04
C MET A 20 6.71 -0.99 -6.21
N VAL A 21 6.21 -1.61 -5.17
CA VAL A 21 5.83 -3.03 -5.21
C VAL A 21 4.64 -3.25 -6.16
N ALA A 22 3.67 -2.35 -6.14
CA ALA A 22 2.54 -2.40 -7.06
C ALA A 22 3.02 -2.37 -8.52
N ALA A 23 3.93 -1.45 -8.83
CA ALA A 23 4.47 -1.33 -10.18
C ALA A 23 5.25 -2.58 -10.59
N GLN A 24 6.04 -3.16 -9.67
CA GLN A 24 6.80 -4.37 -9.94
C GLN A 24 5.90 -5.56 -10.31
N HIS A 25 4.69 -5.59 -9.79
CA HIS A 25 3.73 -6.66 -10.05
C HIS A 25 2.65 -6.25 -11.04
N GLU A 26 2.86 -5.13 -11.74
CA GLU A 26 1.99 -4.66 -12.83
C GLU A 26 0.57 -4.31 -12.38
N TRP A 27 0.47 -3.74 -11.19
CA TRP A 27 -0.78 -3.18 -10.70
C TRP A 27 -0.86 -1.70 -11.09
N ASP A 28 -2.03 -1.26 -11.51
CA ASP A 28 -2.28 0.13 -11.86
C ASP A 28 -2.89 0.88 -10.70
N LEU A 29 -2.49 2.12 -10.52
CA LEU A 29 -3.09 2.98 -9.52
C LEU A 29 -4.41 3.51 -10.08
N TRP A 30 -5.52 3.22 -9.38
CA TRP A 30 -6.84 3.66 -9.78
C TRP A 30 -7.33 4.88 -9.01
N PHE A 31 -6.98 4.99 -7.77
CA PHE A 31 -7.49 6.04 -6.92
C PHE A 31 -6.50 6.36 -5.81
N ASP A 32 -6.40 7.64 -5.49
CA ASP A 32 -5.59 8.13 -4.39
C ASP A 32 -6.33 9.33 -3.82
N SER A 33 -6.76 9.25 -2.58
CA SER A 33 -7.49 10.34 -1.94
C SER A 33 -6.63 11.57 -1.68
N GLY A 34 -5.32 11.44 -1.87
CA GLY A 34 -4.39 12.53 -1.66
C GLY A 34 -3.91 12.63 -0.23
N SER A 35 -3.20 13.73 0.06
CA SER A 35 -2.64 13.94 1.39
C SER A 35 -3.74 14.21 2.41
N GLY A 36 -3.46 13.93 3.66
CA GLY A 36 -4.38 14.14 4.76
C GLY A 36 -4.49 12.91 5.63
N ASP A 37 -5.36 12.99 6.62
CA ASP A 37 -5.64 11.85 7.49
C ASP A 37 -6.42 10.82 6.69
N ASP A 38 -6.24 9.55 7.07
CA ASP A 38 -6.99 8.45 6.47
C ASP A 38 -6.87 8.37 4.94
N ARG A 39 -5.66 8.55 4.44
CA ARG A 39 -5.40 8.44 3.01
C ARG A 39 -5.72 7.04 2.50
N GLU A 40 -6.49 6.97 1.43
CA GLU A 40 -6.87 5.71 0.80
C GLU A 40 -6.31 5.64 -0.60
N VAL A 41 -5.69 4.51 -0.94
CA VAL A 41 -5.12 4.29 -2.27
C VAL A 41 -5.64 2.94 -2.78
N ILE A 42 -6.12 2.93 -4.01
CA ILE A 42 -6.68 1.72 -4.63
C ILE A 42 -5.89 1.37 -5.87
N PHE A 43 -5.45 0.13 -5.94
CA PHE A 43 -4.76 -0.43 -7.10
C PHE A 43 -5.64 -1.49 -7.74
N ALA A 44 -5.50 -1.64 -9.04
CA ALA A 44 -6.23 -2.66 -9.76
C ALA A 44 -5.36 -3.37 -10.78
N LYS A 45 -5.72 -4.61 -11.05
CA LYS A 45 -5.06 -5.42 -12.06
C LYS A 45 -6.15 -6.10 -12.88
N LYS A 46 -6.27 -5.69 -14.13
CA LYS A 46 -7.30 -6.22 -15.03
C LYS A 46 -6.82 -7.47 -15.72
N GLY A 47 -7.73 -8.40 -15.91
CA GLY A 47 -7.48 -9.64 -16.61
C GLY A 47 -8.82 -10.34 -16.76
N LYS A 48 -8.82 -11.66 -16.84
CA LYS A 48 -10.07 -12.43 -16.83
C LYS A 48 -10.85 -12.17 -15.56
N VAL A 49 -10.13 -11.85 -14.49
CA VAL A 49 -10.69 -11.49 -13.20
C VAL A 49 -10.12 -10.14 -12.86
N THR A 50 -10.96 -9.19 -12.46
CA THR A 50 -10.52 -7.89 -12.00
C THR A 50 -10.13 -8.02 -10.53
N LYS A 51 -8.90 -7.67 -10.21
CA LYS A 51 -8.38 -7.71 -8.85
C LYS A 51 -8.17 -6.28 -8.36
N GLU A 52 -8.49 -6.04 -7.10
CA GLU A 52 -8.30 -4.73 -6.48
C GLU A 52 -7.64 -4.87 -5.12
N ILE A 53 -6.76 -3.95 -4.81
CA ILE A 53 -6.16 -3.83 -3.49
C ILE A 53 -6.39 -2.41 -3.02
N THR A 54 -7.04 -2.29 -1.85
CA THR A 54 -7.23 -1.00 -1.18
C THR A 54 -6.27 -0.94 -0.01
N VAL A 55 -5.53 0.17 0.10
CA VAL A 55 -4.61 0.39 1.20
C VAL A 55 -5.00 1.69 1.89
N GLU A 56 -5.23 1.63 3.20
CA GLU A 56 -5.57 2.80 3.99
C GLU A 56 -4.42 3.11 4.95
N PHE A 57 -4.03 4.37 4.95
CA PHE A 57 -2.92 4.86 5.76
C PHE A 57 -3.46 5.69 6.91
N ASP A 58 -2.81 5.60 8.06
CA ASP A 58 -3.12 6.47 9.18
C ASP A 58 -2.44 7.84 8.99
N PHE A 59 -2.66 8.75 9.93
CA PHE A 59 -2.11 10.10 9.83
C PHE A 59 -0.58 10.15 9.91
N THR A 60 0.06 9.07 10.34
CA THR A 60 1.53 8.99 10.40
C THR A 60 2.12 8.42 9.10
N GLY A 61 1.28 8.04 8.14
CA GLY A 61 1.73 7.46 6.89
C GLY A 61 2.00 5.97 6.93
N ARG A 62 1.58 5.30 8.00
CA ARG A 62 1.70 3.85 8.12
C ARG A 62 0.42 3.19 7.64
N ILE A 63 0.55 1.96 7.16
CA ILE A 63 -0.64 1.22 6.72
C ILE A 63 -1.43 0.78 7.94
N GLU A 64 -2.68 1.22 7.99
CA GLU A 64 -3.61 0.84 9.03
C GLU A 64 -4.44 -0.37 8.62
N ARG A 65 -4.81 -0.43 7.35
CA ARG A 65 -5.65 -1.50 6.82
C ARG A 65 -5.38 -1.72 5.35
N SER A 66 -5.52 -2.97 4.91
CA SER A 66 -5.51 -3.31 3.49
C SER A 66 -6.54 -4.38 3.20
N GLU A 67 -6.97 -4.44 1.95
CA GLU A 67 -8.03 -5.34 1.54
C GLU A 67 -7.81 -5.77 0.11
N TYR A 68 -7.99 -7.07 -0.15
CA TYR A 68 -7.91 -7.64 -1.49
C TYR A 68 -9.28 -8.12 -1.92
N ARG A 69 -9.68 -7.75 -3.14
CA ARG A 69 -10.95 -8.14 -3.74
C ARG A 69 -10.74 -8.72 -5.14
N ARG A 70 -11.61 -9.66 -5.49
CA ARG A 70 -11.69 -10.21 -6.85
C ARG A 70 -13.12 -10.05 -7.34
N ASN A 71 -13.28 -9.43 -8.51
CA ASN A 71 -14.60 -9.17 -9.10
C ASN A 71 -15.56 -8.52 -8.10
N GLY A 72 -15.04 -7.59 -7.30
CA GLY A 72 -15.84 -6.88 -6.33
C GLY A 72 -16.12 -7.65 -5.04
N LYS A 73 -15.71 -8.91 -4.95
CA LYS A 73 -15.90 -9.70 -3.74
C LYS A 73 -14.68 -9.63 -2.85
N TRP A 74 -14.92 -9.50 -1.56
CA TRP A 74 -13.88 -9.46 -0.56
C TRP A 74 -13.26 -10.85 -0.36
N PHE A 75 -11.96 -10.93 -0.34
CA PHE A 75 -11.25 -12.18 -0.13
C PHE A 75 -10.29 -12.16 1.05
N GLU A 76 -9.66 -11.04 1.30
CA GLU A 76 -8.64 -10.98 2.33
C GLU A 76 -8.55 -9.57 2.88
N ARG A 77 -8.45 -9.45 4.19
CA ARG A 77 -8.35 -8.15 4.86
C ARG A 77 -7.32 -8.24 5.98
N HIS A 78 -6.55 -7.18 6.13
CA HIS A 78 -5.57 -7.04 7.19
C HIS A 78 -5.72 -5.67 7.83
N HIS A 79 -5.74 -5.62 9.14
CA HIS A 79 -5.74 -4.33 9.83
C HIS A 79 -5.04 -4.43 11.18
N VAL A 80 -4.54 -3.30 11.64
CA VAL A 80 -3.85 -3.21 12.92
C VAL A 80 -4.85 -3.38 14.05
N THR A 81 -4.51 -4.25 15.00
CA THR A 81 -5.32 -4.50 16.20
C THR A 81 -4.39 -4.63 17.39
N THR A 82 -4.91 -5.00 18.55
CA THR A 82 -4.08 -5.28 19.71
C THR A 82 -3.16 -6.48 19.48
N ASP A 83 -3.57 -7.40 18.61
CA ASP A 83 -2.82 -8.63 18.34
C ASP A 83 -2.05 -8.62 17.03
N VAL A 84 -2.35 -7.68 16.14
CA VAL A 84 -1.74 -7.57 14.83
C VAL A 84 -1.02 -6.22 14.74
N THR A 85 0.29 -6.27 14.62
CA THR A 85 1.11 -5.06 14.62
C THR A 85 1.11 -4.35 13.27
N THR A 86 1.55 -3.10 13.28
CA THR A 86 1.75 -2.33 12.05
C THR A 86 2.70 -3.06 11.10
N ALA A 87 3.77 -3.64 11.62
CA ALA A 87 4.73 -4.39 10.80
C ALA A 87 4.06 -5.59 10.14
N ASP A 88 3.20 -6.30 10.86
CA ASP A 88 2.47 -7.44 10.32
C ASP A 88 1.57 -7.01 9.16
N VAL A 89 0.87 -5.89 9.31
CA VAL A 89 -0.02 -5.38 8.27
C VAL A 89 0.77 -4.92 7.06
N HIS A 90 1.93 -4.28 7.26
CA HIS A 90 2.80 -3.87 6.16
C HIS A 90 3.23 -5.09 5.33
N ILE A 91 3.72 -6.13 5.99
CA ILE A 91 4.17 -7.35 5.32
C ILE A 91 3.02 -8.01 4.56
N ALA A 92 1.87 -8.14 5.23
CA ALA A 92 0.70 -8.75 4.62
C ALA A 92 0.23 -7.96 3.39
N THR A 93 0.22 -6.63 3.49
CA THR A 93 -0.18 -5.76 2.39
C THR A 93 0.73 -5.92 1.18
N LEU A 94 2.04 -5.89 1.39
CA LEU A 94 2.99 -6.06 0.29
C LEU A 94 2.83 -7.43 -0.38
N ASN A 95 2.50 -8.45 0.39
CA ASN A 95 2.26 -9.77 -0.16
C ASN A 95 0.98 -9.86 -0.99
N LEU A 96 0.00 -8.99 -0.76
CA LEU A 96 -1.21 -8.97 -1.57
C LEU A 96 -0.89 -8.69 -3.05
N PHE A 97 0.12 -7.88 -3.33
CA PHE A 97 0.47 -7.53 -4.71
C PHE A 97 1.03 -8.70 -5.51
N LYS A 98 1.36 -9.80 -4.85
CA LYS A 98 1.81 -11.01 -5.53
C LYS A 98 0.64 -11.85 -6.06
N ARG A 99 -0.58 -11.47 -5.73
CA ARG A 99 -1.78 -12.15 -6.23
C ARG A 99 -1.91 -11.92 -7.75
#